data_7437a120b47bcc8e09d678a1cd876b12
#
_entry.id   7437a120b47bcc8e09d678a1cd876b12
#
_cell.length_a   1.000
_cell.length_b   1.000
_cell.length_c   1.000
_cell.angle_alpha   90.00
_cell.angle_beta   90.00
_cell.angle_gamma   90.00
#
_symmetry.space_group_name_H-M   'P 1'
#
loop_
_entity.id
_entity.type
_entity.pdbx_description
1 polymer ?
#
loop_
_entity_poly.entity_id
_entity_poly.type
_entity_poly.pdbx_seq_one_letter_code
_entity_poly.pdbx_strand_id
1 'polypeptide(L)'
;MIKKLLVFFILLNSSTLFSISSIEFANRSIEIYQEKAVVVFSDGILYFKGFTGQGSFQIYSIIGNKIIEMNVRNFSQFQFNTSFKMGNMYIIRIIIKGKAKTFKIIAS
;
A
#
# COMPACT_ATOMS: atom_id res chain seq x y z
N MET A 1 30.01 -40.33 30.39
CA MET A 1 28.80 -39.65 30.86
C MET A 1 28.68 -38.24 30.33
N ILE A 2 29.73 -37.45 30.31
CA ILE A 2 29.69 -36.06 29.85
C ILE A 2 29.45 -35.94 28.34
N LYS A 3 29.94 -36.91 27.56
CA LYS A 3 29.76 -36.90 26.10
C LYS A 3 28.32 -37.12 25.65
N LYS A 4 27.52 -37.88 26.38
CA LYS A 4 26.11 -38.12 26.06
C LYS A 4 25.25 -36.89 26.34
N LEU A 5 25.60 -36.11 27.34
CA LEU A 5 24.92 -34.86 27.65
C LEU A 5 25.17 -33.78 26.62
N LEU A 6 26.37 -33.70 26.06
CA LEU A 6 26.74 -32.74 25.04
C LEU A 6 26.02 -32.99 23.71
N VAL A 7 25.88 -34.23 23.31
CA VAL A 7 25.14 -34.59 22.08
C VAL A 7 23.66 -34.27 22.21
N PHE A 8 23.08 -34.47 23.37
CA PHE A 8 21.70 -34.17 23.66
C PHE A 8 21.42 -32.65 23.58
N PHE A 9 22.37 -31.87 24.05
CA PHE A 9 22.26 -30.39 24.02
C PHE A 9 22.34 -29.83 22.62
N ILE A 10 23.12 -30.41 21.74
CA ILE A 10 23.25 -30.00 20.35
C ILE A 10 21.98 -30.34 19.55
N LEU A 11 21.31 -31.44 19.83
CA LEU A 11 20.08 -31.85 19.18
C LEU A 11 18.90 -30.95 19.54
N LEU A 12 18.85 -30.38 20.73
CA LEU A 12 17.81 -29.49 21.16
C LEU A 12 17.87 -28.10 20.47
N ASN A 13 19.05 -27.67 20.14
CA ASN A 13 19.24 -26.34 19.53
C ASN A 13 18.92 -26.31 18.04
N SER A 14 18.93 -27.43 17.36
CA SER A 14 18.69 -27.46 15.92
C SER A 14 17.22 -27.49 15.54
N SER A 15 16.34 -27.85 16.47
CA SER A 15 14.89 -27.97 16.13
C SER A 15 14.11 -26.68 16.25
N THR A 16 14.59 -25.70 16.98
CA THR A 16 13.85 -24.43 17.18
C THR A 16 14.02 -23.42 16.05
N LEU A 17 15.04 -23.53 15.22
CA LEU A 17 15.29 -22.60 14.12
C LEU A 17 14.40 -22.83 12.90
N PHE A 18 13.89 -24.03 12.70
CA PHE A 18 13.10 -24.38 11.52
C PHE A 18 11.65 -23.87 11.56
N SER A 19 11.05 -23.74 12.74
CA SER A 19 9.64 -23.39 12.84
C SER A 19 9.37 -21.89 12.63
N ILE A 20 10.34 -21.01 12.89
CA ILE A 20 10.18 -19.56 12.76
C ILE A 20 10.22 -19.11 11.31
N SER A 21 11.08 -19.69 10.48
CA SER A 21 11.22 -19.30 9.08
C SER A 21 10.03 -19.71 8.23
N SER A 22 9.32 -20.79 8.54
CA SER A 22 8.16 -21.22 7.80
C SER A 22 6.93 -20.34 8.04
N ILE A 23 6.78 -19.75 9.22
CA ILE A 23 5.67 -18.85 9.54
C ILE A 23 5.83 -17.52 8.83
N GLU A 24 7.03 -16.96 8.77
CA GLU A 24 7.29 -15.73 8.02
C GLU A 24 7.05 -15.88 6.52
N PHE A 25 7.37 -17.03 5.98
CA PHE A 25 7.16 -17.30 4.56
C PHE A 25 5.68 -17.38 4.21
N ALA A 26 4.86 -17.97 5.07
CA ALA A 26 3.41 -18.06 4.87
C ALA A 26 2.74 -16.69 4.91
N ASN A 27 3.16 -15.81 5.81
CA ASN A 27 2.61 -14.47 5.91
C ASN A 27 2.96 -13.61 4.70
N ARG A 28 4.13 -13.75 4.13
CA ARG A 28 4.52 -13.04 2.92
C ARG A 28 3.72 -13.48 1.70
N SER A 29 3.44 -14.76 1.56
CA SER A 29 2.68 -15.27 0.42
C SER A 29 1.23 -14.82 0.44
N ILE A 30 0.65 -14.58 1.62
CA ILE A 30 -0.72 -14.05 1.75
C ILE A 30 -0.79 -12.60 1.31
N GLU A 31 0.22 -11.78 1.61
CA GLU A 31 0.27 -10.38 1.20
C GLU A 31 0.36 -10.18 -0.31
N ILE A 32 0.98 -11.09 -1.05
CA ILE A 32 1.14 -10.99 -2.50
C ILE A 32 -0.21 -11.08 -3.23
N TYR A 33 -1.20 -11.77 -2.68
CA TYR A 33 -2.50 -11.96 -3.30
C TYR A 33 -3.50 -10.84 -3.04
N GLN A 34 -3.17 -9.86 -2.20
CA GLN A 34 -4.05 -8.72 -1.98
C GLN A 34 -3.85 -7.68 -3.09
N GLU A 35 -4.92 -7.36 -3.78
CA GLU A 35 -4.90 -6.27 -4.74
C GLU A 35 -4.56 -4.95 -4.05
N LYS A 36 -3.48 -4.34 -4.48
CA LYS A 36 -3.12 -3.02 -3.98
C LYS A 36 -3.90 -1.96 -4.72
N ALA A 37 -4.64 -1.15 -3.96
CA ALA A 37 -5.27 0.03 -4.50
C ALA A 37 -4.19 1.06 -4.86
N VAL A 38 -4.26 1.60 -6.06
CA VAL A 38 -3.29 2.57 -6.58
C VAL A 38 -3.98 3.70 -7.30
N VAL A 39 -3.32 4.84 -7.36
CA VAL A 39 -3.75 6.00 -8.16
C VAL A 39 -2.76 6.16 -9.31
N VAL A 40 -3.29 6.29 -10.52
CA VAL A 40 -2.49 6.47 -11.74
C VAL A 40 -2.96 7.73 -12.45
N PHE A 41 -2.02 8.53 -12.93
CA PHE A 41 -2.30 9.68 -13.77
C PHE A 41 -1.84 9.40 -15.20
N SER A 42 -2.75 9.50 -16.16
CA SER A 42 -2.46 9.29 -17.58
C SER A 42 -3.37 10.15 -18.44
N ASP A 43 -2.80 10.84 -19.41
CA ASP A 43 -3.53 11.66 -20.39
C ASP A 43 -4.52 12.66 -19.77
N GLY A 44 -4.13 13.31 -18.68
CA GLY A 44 -4.97 14.29 -18.00
C GLY A 44 -6.05 13.70 -17.11
N ILE A 45 -6.02 12.40 -16.87
CA ILE A 45 -7.03 11.71 -16.07
C ILE A 45 -6.38 10.99 -14.89
N LEU A 46 -6.94 11.19 -13.70
CA LEU A 46 -6.60 10.39 -12.51
C LEU A 46 -7.51 9.17 -12.46
N TYR A 47 -6.87 8.00 -12.39
CA TYR A 47 -7.55 6.72 -12.24
C TYR A 47 -7.34 6.20 -10.83
N PHE A 48 -8.44 5.82 -10.18
CA PHE A 48 -8.42 5.25 -8.83
C PHE A 48 -8.64 3.75 -8.93
N LYS A 49 -7.56 2.99 -9.09
CA LYS A 49 -7.65 1.53 -9.31
C LYS A 49 -7.66 0.79 -7.98
N GLY A 50 -8.60 -0.13 -7.83
CA GLY A 50 -8.71 -0.95 -6.62
C GLY A 50 -9.44 -0.30 -5.46
N PHE A 51 -9.92 0.93 -5.63
CA PHE A 51 -10.76 1.59 -4.64
C PHE A 51 -12.22 1.32 -4.91
N THR A 52 -13.00 1.10 -3.85
CA THR A 52 -14.43 0.85 -3.94
C THR A 52 -15.17 1.62 -2.86
N GLY A 53 -16.46 1.89 -3.12
CA GLY A 53 -17.32 2.50 -2.16
C GLY A 53 -17.25 4.02 -2.13
N GLN A 54 -17.91 4.59 -1.14
CA GLN A 54 -18.05 6.03 -0.97
C GLN A 54 -16.87 6.58 -0.15
N GLY A 55 -16.41 7.78 -0.53
CA GLY A 55 -15.35 8.44 0.19
C GLY A 55 -15.09 9.83 -0.36
N SER A 56 -13.89 10.33 -0.13
CA SER A 56 -13.44 11.61 -0.64
C SER A 56 -11.98 11.54 -1.02
N PHE A 57 -11.54 12.49 -1.84
CA PHE A 57 -10.11 12.65 -2.12
C PHE A 57 -9.73 14.11 -2.08
N GLN A 58 -8.46 14.34 -1.80
CA GLN A 58 -7.84 15.64 -1.73
C GLN A 58 -6.57 15.63 -2.56
N ILE A 59 -6.31 16.70 -3.29
CA ILE A 59 -5.09 16.86 -4.06
C ILE A 59 -4.31 18.04 -3.48
N TYR A 60 -3.04 17.79 -3.17
CA TYR A 60 -2.12 18.80 -2.63
C TYR A 60 -0.95 18.98 -3.56
N SER A 61 -0.42 20.21 -3.61
CA SER A 61 0.88 20.45 -4.20
C SER A 61 1.98 19.88 -3.30
N ILE A 62 3.21 19.78 -3.85
CA ILE A 62 4.34 19.25 -3.07
C ILE A 62 4.66 20.10 -1.85
N ILE A 63 4.35 21.40 -1.87
CA ILE A 63 4.55 22.29 -0.74
C ILE A 63 3.41 22.25 0.29
N GLY A 64 2.38 21.41 0.07
CA GLY A 64 1.32 21.19 1.04
C GLY A 64 0.06 22.03 0.84
N ASN A 65 -0.05 22.80 -0.24
CA ASN A 65 -1.25 23.57 -0.53
C ASN A 65 -2.35 22.66 -1.09
N LYS A 66 -3.55 22.70 -0.50
CA LYS A 66 -4.68 21.96 -1.01
C LYS A 66 -5.16 22.59 -2.32
N ILE A 67 -5.18 21.81 -3.38
CA ILE A 67 -5.61 22.24 -4.71
C ILE A 67 -7.12 21.98 -4.88
N ILE A 68 -7.56 20.77 -4.50
CA ILE A 68 -8.96 20.37 -4.65
C ILE A 68 -9.33 19.37 -3.57
N GLU A 69 -10.63 19.33 -3.25
CA GLU A 69 -11.24 18.34 -2.38
C GLU A 69 -12.61 17.98 -2.97
N MET A 70 -12.88 16.69 -3.06
CA MET A 70 -14.12 16.23 -3.69
C MET A 70 -14.65 14.99 -2.99
N ASN A 71 -15.97 14.93 -2.81
CA ASN A 71 -16.67 13.74 -2.35
C ASN A 71 -17.01 12.85 -3.53
N VAL A 72 -16.83 11.55 -3.37
CA VAL A 72 -17.06 10.54 -4.40
C VAL A 72 -18.05 9.52 -3.90
N ARG A 73 -19.10 9.27 -4.66
CA ARG A 73 -20.14 8.30 -4.29
C ARG A 73 -19.68 6.87 -4.45
N ASN A 74 -18.88 6.61 -5.50
CA ASN A 74 -18.36 5.27 -5.75
C ASN A 74 -17.02 5.37 -6.49
N PHE A 75 -15.96 4.93 -5.83
CA PHE A 75 -14.61 4.94 -6.40
C PHE A 75 -14.37 3.85 -7.43
N SER A 76 -15.20 2.83 -7.51
CA SER A 76 -14.91 1.67 -8.37
C SER A 76 -14.89 2.01 -9.87
N GLN A 77 -15.57 3.08 -10.28
CA GLN A 77 -15.58 3.54 -11.67
C GLN A 77 -15.27 5.02 -11.79
N PHE A 78 -14.70 5.59 -10.77
CA PHE A 78 -14.46 7.03 -10.72
C PHE A 78 -13.18 7.39 -11.45
N GLN A 79 -13.25 8.42 -12.26
CA GLN A 79 -12.13 9.06 -12.95
C GLN A 79 -12.24 10.56 -12.76
N PHE A 80 -11.10 11.22 -12.59
CA PHE A 80 -11.09 12.66 -12.40
C PHE A 80 -10.19 13.33 -13.44
N ASN A 81 -10.80 14.22 -14.24
CA ASN A 81 -10.06 15.00 -15.23
C ASN A 81 -9.38 16.18 -14.54
N THR A 82 -8.08 16.32 -14.74
CA THR A 82 -7.31 17.40 -14.13
C THR A 82 -6.17 17.83 -15.05
N SER A 83 -5.82 19.10 -14.99
CA SER A 83 -4.72 19.66 -15.77
C SER A 83 -3.50 19.87 -14.87
N PHE A 84 -2.80 18.79 -14.56
CA PHE A 84 -1.54 18.85 -13.82
C PHE A 84 -0.42 19.38 -14.71
N LYS A 85 0.46 20.19 -14.13
CA LYS A 85 1.67 20.63 -14.84
C LYS A 85 2.64 19.50 -15.01
N MET A 86 3.09 19.28 -16.22
CA MET A 86 4.09 18.25 -16.54
C MET A 86 5.36 18.45 -15.72
N GLY A 87 5.86 17.36 -15.15
CA GLY A 87 7.05 17.36 -14.33
C GLY A 87 6.84 17.71 -12.86
N ASN A 88 5.65 18.22 -12.50
CA ASN A 88 5.34 18.53 -11.11
C ASN A 88 4.86 17.29 -10.36
N MET A 89 5.14 17.30 -9.06
CA MET A 89 4.69 16.23 -8.16
C MET A 89 3.45 16.71 -7.38
N TYR A 90 2.50 15.80 -7.25
CA TYR A 90 1.27 16.05 -6.49
C TYR A 90 1.05 14.96 -5.46
N ILE A 91 0.40 15.31 -4.37
CA ILE A 91 0.06 14.39 -3.31
C ILE A 91 -1.45 14.20 -3.32
N ILE A 92 -1.90 12.95 -3.42
CA ILE A 92 -3.32 12.60 -3.44
C ILE A 92 -3.64 11.80 -2.20
N ARG A 93 -4.58 12.31 -1.43
CA ARG A 93 -5.05 11.68 -0.22
C ARG A 93 -6.47 11.19 -0.43
N ILE A 94 -6.70 9.89 -0.20
CA ILE A 94 -8.00 9.26 -0.37
C ILE A 94 -8.50 8.80 0.99
N ILE A 95 -9.74 9.16 1.31
CA ILE A 95 -10.37 8.80 2.58
C ILE A 95 -11.62 7.97 2.28
N ILE A 96 -11.61 6.71 2.72
CA ILE A 96 -12.75 5.79 2.59
C ILE A 96 -12.97 5.14 3.95
N LYS A 97 -14.19 5.20 4.46
CA LYS A 97 -14.58 4.60 5.75
C LYS A 97 -13.66 5.03 6.91
N GLY A 98 -13.28 6.31 6.92
CA GLY A 98 -12.39 6.83 7.95
C GLY A 98 -10.92 6.45 7.82
N LYS A 99 -10.54 5.72 6.78
CA LYS A 99 -9.15 5.35 6.52
C LYS A 99 -8.57 6.20 5.41
N ALA A 100 -7.41 6.77 5.65
CA ALA A 100 -6.73 7.62 4.68
C ALA A 100 -5.54 6.88 4.07
N LYS A 101 -5.41 6.98 2.74
CA LYS A 101 -4.23 6.54 2.00
C LYS A 101 -3.68 7.70 1.20
N THR A 102 -2.36 7.82 1.15
CA THR A 102 -1.67 8.92 0.49
C THR A 102 -0.78 8.38 -0.62
N PHE A 103 -0.84 9.02 -1.77
CA PHE A 103 -0.07 8.66 -2.96
C PHE A 103 0.67 9.87 -3.49
N LYS A 104 1.87 9.65 -4.00
CA LYS A 104 2.63 10.67 -4.73
C LYS A 104 2.53 10.38 -6.21
N ILE A 105 2.24 11.42 -7.01
CA ILE A 105 2.11 11.32 -8.45
C ILE A 105 2.99 12.37 -9.10
N ILE A 106 3.73 11.94 -10.12
CA ILE A 106 4.49 12.85 -10.98
C ILE A 106 3.73 12.94 -12.29
N ALA A 107 3.34 14.16 -12.66
CA ALA A 107 2.65 14.39 -13.93
C ALA A 107 3.64 14.26 -15.09
N SER A 108 3.34 13.36 -16.02
CA SER A 108 4.20 13.09 -17.16
C SER A 108 3.40 12.85 -18.43
#